data_a7bc2ae4fedbd9476b533ec11c476340
#
_entry.id   a7bc2ae4fedbd9476b533ec11c476340
#
_cell.length_a   1.000
_cell.length_b   1.000
_cell.length_c   1.000
_cell.angle_alpha   90.00
_cell.angle_beta   90.00
_cell.angle_gamma   90.00
#
_symmetry.space_group_name_H-M   'P 1'
#
loop_
_entity.id
_entity.type
_entity.pdbx_description
1 polymer ?
#
loop_
_entity_poly.entity_id
_entity_poly.type
_entity_poly.pdbx_seq_one_letter_code
_entity_poly.pdbx_strand_id
1 'polypeptide(L)'
;MGMNSSKYGIPAIVGAVAVCLACVCCSAAALYYYGDYIFGTGTISPTDPFPNGSVDPIVPADTSGLPEWTVIVYAAADDDILEQDMWFDVNEMEMVGSTDQMNIVVQIDRAEGAFSGDGDWTEARRLYVTRDEDLNHLNSQIVQSLGEVDMGNPQTLVDFVTWSIQNYPAKKYALILSDHGGGWT
;
A
#
# COMPACT_ATOMS: atom_id res chain seq x y z
N MET A 1 -47.10 0.83 -31.80
CA MET A 1 -46.27 1.93 -31.28
C MET A 1 -45.23 1.30 -30.35
N GLY A 2 -44.05 1.00 -30.88
CA GLY A 2 -42.99 0.37 -30.14
C GLY A 2 -42.08 1.43 -29.56
N MET A 3 -41.85 1.39 -28.25
CA MET A 3 -40.82 2.24 -27.61
C MET A 3 -39.50 1.49 -27.58
N ASN A 4 -38.54 2.06 -28.23
CA ASN A 4 -37.16 1.64 -28.39
C ASN A 4 -36.40 1.79 -27.09
N SER A 5 -35.99 0.73 -26.41
CA SER A 5 -35.13 0.80 -25.24
C SER A 5 -33.69 0.97 -25.67
N SER A 6 -33.16 2.15 -25.40
CA SER A 6 -31.79 2.56 -25.64
C SER A 6 -30.80 1.66 -24.91
N LYS A 7 -29.86 1.12 -25.68
CA LYS A 7 -28.67 0.40 -25.22
C LYS A 7 -27.69 1.39 -24.59
N TYR A 8 -27.64 1.45 -23.29
CA TYR A 8 -26.45 1.96 -22.62
C TYR A 8 -25.67 0.74 -22.11
N GLY A 9 -24.66 0.37 -22.90
CA GLY A 9 -23.62 -0.52 -22.42
C GLY A 9 -22.88 0.17 -21.29
N ILE A 10 -22.97 -0.38 -20.10
CA ILE A 10 -22.16 0.02 -18.96
C ILE A 10 -20.75 -0.48 -19.28
N PRO A 11 -19.73 0.39 -19.43
CA PRO A 11 -18.36 -0.08 -19.48
C PRO A 11 -18.07 -0.76 -18.15
N ALA A 12 -17.43 -1.92 -18.21
CA ALA A 12 -17.01 -2.66 -17.04
C ALA A 12 -16.11 -1.76 -16.19
N ILE A 13 -16.70 -1.16 -15.17
CA ILE A 13 -15.95 -0.51 -14.10
C ILE A 13 -15.30 -1.66 -13.34
N VAL A 14 -14.01 -1.86 -13.61
CA VAL A 14 -13.17 -2.67 -12.74
C VAL A 14 -13.23 -2.03 -11.36
N GLY A 15 -14.01 -2.65 -10.47
CA GLY A 15 -14.32 -2.08 -9.19
C GLY A 15 -13.06 -1.90 -8.35
N ALA A 16 -12.74 -0.66 -8.05
CA ALA A 16 -11.93 -0.35 -6.92
C ALA A 16 -12.73 -0.77 -5.69
N VAL A 17 -12.39 -1.91 -5.08
CA VAL A 17 -12.88 -2.24 -3.76
C VAL A 17 -12.09 -1.35 -2.80
N ALA A 18 -12.64 -0.18 -2.52
CA ALA A 18 -12.23 0.59 -1.37
C ALA A 18 -12.71 -0.20 -0.14
N VAL A 19 -11.84 -0.94 0.49
CA VAL A 19 -12.08 -1.43 1.83
C VAL A 19 -11.99 -0.21 2.73
N CYS A 20 -13.13 0.41 2.99
CA CYS A 20 -13.26 1.38 4.05
C CYS A 20 -13.12 0.61 5.37
N LEU A 21 -11.93 0.53 5.92
CA LEU A 21 -11.75 0.34 7.34
C LEU A 21 -12.29 1.62 7.99
N ALA A 22 -13.39 1.47 8.72
CA ALA A 22 -14.05 2.58 9.39
C ALA A 22 -13.19 3.01 10.58
N CYS A 23 -12.21 3.87 10.34
CA CYS A 23 -11.62 4.67 11.37
C CYS A 23 -11.71 6.14 10.96
N VAL A 24 -12.40 6.89 11.78
CA VAL A 24 -12.62 8.33 11.67
C VAL A 24 -11.27 9.01 11.88
N CYS A 25 -10.63 9.41 10.79
CA CYS A 25 -9.54 10.38 10.69
C CYS A 25 -8.46 10.08 9.64
N CYS A 26 -8.50 8.98 8.90
CA CYS A 26 -7.48 8.74 7.87
C CYS A 26 -8.02 9.05 6.48
N SER A 27 -7.53 10.13 5.87
CA SER A 27 -7.75 10.43 4.45
C SER A 27 -6.89 9.49 3.60
N ALA A 28 -7.44 8.32 3.26
CA ALA A 28 -6.81 7.41 2.31
C ALA A 28 -6.90 8.03 0.89
N ALA A 29 -5.82 8.56 0.39
CA ALA A 29 -5.69 8.94 -1.02
C ALA A 29 -5.28 7.71 -1.83
N ALA A 30 -6.25 7.02 -2.42
CA ALA A 30 -5.97 5.96 -3.38
C ALA A 30 -5.48 6.61 -4.68
N LEU A 31 -4.18 6.49 -4.98
CA LEU A 31 -3.59 7.00 -6.21
C LEU A 31 -3.88 6.05 -7.38
N TYR A 32 -5.03 6.25 -8.02
CA TYR A 32 -5.42 5.56 -9.26
C TYR A 32 -4.57 6.01 -10.48
N TYR A 33 -3.84 7.13 -10.35
CA TYR A 33 -3.16 7.79 -11.48
C TYR A 33 -1.73 7.29 -11.77
N TYR A 34 -1.13 6.50 -10.88
CA TYR A 34 0.25 6.04 -11.04
C TYR A 34 0.39 4.61 -11.61
N GLY A 35 -0.71 3.91 -11.82
CA GLY A 35 -0.68 2.54 -12.34
C GLY A 35 0.02 2.43 -13.70
N ASP A 36 -0.29 3.34 -14.62
CA ASP A 36 0.32 3.34 -15.96
C ASP A 36 1.80 3.77 -15.94
N TYR A 37 2.20 4.52 -14.92
CA TYR A 37 3.56 5.02 -14.77
C TYR A 37 4.52 3.96 -14.21
N ILE A 38 4.04 3.20 -13.23
CA ILE A 38 4.82 2.11 -12.60
C ILE A 38 4.81 0.87 -13.50
N PHE A 39 3.75 0.66 -14.28
CA PHE A 39 3.55 -0.55 -15.09
C PHE A 39 3.85 -0.39 -16.59
N GLY A 40 4.37 0.73 -17.02
CA GLY A 40 5.01 0.90 -18.34
C GLY A 40 4.10 0.84 -19.57
N THR A 41 2.80 1.17 -19.45
CA THR A 41 1.86 1.20 -20.60
C THR A 41 1.63 2.60 -21.20
N GLY A 42 2.19 3.65 -20.60
CA GLY A 42 1.99 5.04 -21.02
C GLY A 42 3.07 5.58 -21.94
N THR A 43 2.69 6.34 -22.96
CA THR A 43 3.60 7.20 -23.74
C THR A 43 3.96 8.43 -22.90
N ILE A 44 5.21 8.53 -22.47
CA ILE A 44 5.71 9.63 -21.66
C ILE A 44 5.79 10.92 -22.49
N SER A 45 5.24 12.00 -21.98
CA SER A 45 5.36 13.33 -22.57
C SER A 45 6.77 13.90 -22.40
N PRO A 46 7.33 14.67 -23.37
CA PRO A 46 8.68 15.27 -23.27
C PRO A 46 8.89 16.25 -22.10
N THR A 47 7.83 16.54 -21.33
CA THR A 47 7.87 17.44 -20.16
C THR A 47 7.89 16.69 -18.83
N ASP A 48 7.97 15.35 -18.84
CA ASP A 48 8.01 14.56 -17.63
C ASP A 48 9.33 14.76 -16.87
N PRO A 49 9.28 14.98 -15.55
CA PRO A 49 10.47 15.15 -14.72
C PRO A 49 11.31 13.89 -14.55
N PHE A 50 10.85 12.73 -15.07
CA PHE A 50 11.56 11.45 -14.96
C PHE A 50 12.25 11.10 -16.28
N PRO A 51 13.52 10.73 -16.27
CA PRO A 51 14.24 10.39 -17.51
C PRO A 51 13.68 9.14 -18.17
N ASN A 52 13.56 9.18 -19.51
CA ASN A 52 13.17 8.05 -20.37
C ASN A 52 14.14 6.87 -20.19
N GLY A 53 13.91 6.05 -19.18
CA GLY A 53 14.47 4.71 -19.11
C GLY A 53 13.37 3.71 -19.48
N SER A 54 13.63 2.80 -20.40
CA SER A 54 12.78 1.61 -20.55
C SER A 54 12.89 0.82 -19.26
N VAL A 55 11.90 0.95 -18.38
CA VAL A 55 11.78 0.08 -17.21
C VAL A 55 11.23 -1.24 -17.71
N ASP A 56 12.00 -2.31 -17.55
CA ASP A 56 11.46 -3.64 -17.71
C ASP A 56 10.22 -3.80 -16.82
N PRO A 57 9.17 -4.47 -17.28
CA PRO A 57 7.97 -4.64 -16.49
C PRO A 57 8.32 -5.37 -15.19
N ILE A 58 8.04 -4.71 -14.07
CA ILE A 58 8.27 -5.27 -12.73
C ILE A 58 7.30 -6.42 -12.45
N VAL A 59 6.13 -6.40 -13.12
CA VAL A 59 5.10 -7.43 -12.98
C VAL A 59 5.43 -8.61 -13.90
N PRO A 60 5.36 -9.87 -13.40
CA PRO A 60 5.59 -11.05 -14.20
C PRO A 60 4.65 -11.13 -15.41
N ALA A 61 5.19 -11.50 -16.56
CA ALA A 61 4.39 -11.72 -17.78
C ALA A 61 3.41 -12.91 -17.65
N ASP A 62 3.75 -13.92 -16.84
CA ASP A 62 2.88 -15.02 -16.48
C ASP A 62 2.39 -14.83 -15.05
N THR A 63 1.09 -14.59 -14.90
CA THR A 63 0.42 -14.43 -13.62
C THR A 63 -0.35 -15.67 -13.17
N SER A 64 -0.21 -16.79 -13.89
CA SER A 64 -0.85 -18.06 -13.51
C SER A 64 -0.29 -18.54 -12.17
N GLY A 65 -1.19 -18.85 -11.25
CA GLY A 65 -0.80 -19.33 -9.91
C GLY A 65 -0.41 -18.25 -8.91
N LEU A 66 -0.39 -16.96 -9.30
CA LEU A 66 -0.15 -15.87 -8.36
C LEU A 66 -1.40 -15.55 -7.53
N PRO A 67 -1.24 -15.04 -6.32
CA PRO A 67 -2.32 -14.42 -5.55
C PRO A 67 -3.08 -13.37 -6.37
N GLU A 68 -4.33 -13.13 -6.02
CA GLU A 68 -5.13 -12.09 -6.70
C GLU A 68 -4.61 -10.68 -6.38
N TRP A 69 -4.14 -10.46 -5.15
CA TRP A 69 -3.75 -9.14 -4.69
C TRP A 69 -2.46 -9.16 -3.86
N THR A 70 -1.68 -8.08 -4.00
CA THR A 70 -0.75 -7.62 -2.97
C THR A 70 -1.18 -6.23 -2.54
N VAL A 71 -1.54 -6.10 -1.27
CA VAL A 71 -1.85 -4.83 -0.60
C VAL A 71 -0.54 -4.32 0.01
N ILE A 72 -0.14 -3.13 -0.38
CA ILE A 72 1.11 -2.48 0.00
C ILE A 72 0.75 -1.27 0.86
N VAL A 73 1.14 -1.26 2.12
CA VAL A 73 0.80 -0.21 3.08
C VAL A 73 2.08 0.53 3.47
N TYR A 74 2.09 1.83 3.21
CA TYR A 74 3.18 2.73 3.54
C TYR A 74 2.71 3.64 4.69
N ALA A 75 3.12 3.31 5.93
CA ALA A 75 2.68 3.99 7.14
C ALA A 75 3.82 4.89 7.67
N ALA A 76 3.74 6.18 7.38
CA ALA A 76 4.66 7.18 7.90
C ALA A 76 4.23 7.55 9.32
N ALA A 77 4.60 6.68 10.28
CA ALA A 77 4.19 6.79 11.67
C ALA A 77 5.26 7.44 12.58
N ASP A 78 6.33 7.99 12.01
CA ASP A 78 7.33 8.78 12.74
C ASP A 78 6.78 10.16 13.10
N ASP A 79 5.76 10.16 13.97
CA ASP A 79 4.99 11.33 14.36
C ASP A 79 4.31 11.12 15.73
N ASP A 80 4.42 12.10 16.60
CA ASP A 80 3.91 12.05 17.98
C ASP A 80 2.37 11.84 18.07
N ILE A 81 1.63 12.09 17.01
CA ILE A 81 0.17 12.08 16.98
C ILE A 81 -0.36 10.79 16.34
N LEU A 82 0.23 10.40 15.20
CA LEU A 82 -0.30 9.32 14.36
C LEU A 82 0.29 7.95 14.67
N GLU A 83 1.43 7.87 15.34
CA GLU A 83 2.12 6.60 15.57
C GLU A 83 1.23 5.54 16.18
N GLN A 84 0.52 5.90 17.26
CA GLN A 84 -0.36 4.97 17.95
C GLN A 84 -1.49 4.46 17.04
N ASP A 85 -2.11 5.34 16.28
CA ASP A 85 -3.23 4.99 15.41
C ASP A 85 -2.76 4.09 14.26
N MET A 86 -1.61 4.41 13.64
CA MET A 86 -1.04 3.58 12.58
C MET A 86 -0.56 2.23 13.08
N TRP A 87 -0.03 2.17 14.29
CA TRP A 87 0.32 0.90 14.94
C TRP A 87 -0.94 0.04 15.13
N PHE A 88 -2.05 0.62 15.60
CA PHE A 88 -3.32 -0.09 15.72
C PHE A 88 -3.86 -0.53 14.38
N ASP A 89 -3.78 0.31 13.34
CA ASP A 89 -4.21 -0.06 11.99
C ASP A 89 -3.45 -1.30 11.48
N VAL A 90 -2.14 -1.38 11.71
CA VAL A 90 -1.34 -2.55 11.34
C VAL A 90 -1.74 -3.78 12.16
N ASN A 91 -1.97 -3.62 13.47
CA ASN A 91 -2.43 -4.70 14.34
C ASN A 91 -3.82 -5.22 13.92
N GLU A 92 -4.73 -4.31 13.55
CA GLU A 92 -6.04 -4.71 13.01
C GLU A 92 -5.94 -5.49 11.68
N MET A 93 -4.95 -5.18 10.84
CA MET A 93 -4.70 -5.97 9.62
C MET A 93 -4.34 -7.42 9.95
N GLU A 94 -3.71 -7.69 11.11
CA GLU A 94 -3.39 -9.05 11.57
C GLU A 94 -4.62 -9.89 11.86
N MET A 95 -5.77 -9.28 12.20
CA MET A 95 -7.03 -10.02 12.36
C MET A 95 -7.47 -10.72 11.08
N VAL A 96 -7.07 -10.21 9.92
CA VAL A 96 -7.31 -10.82 8.61
C VAL A 96 -6.08 -11.58 8.14
N GLY A 97 -4.92 -10.94 8.15
CA GLY A 97 -3.64 -11.47 7.70
C GLY A 97 -3.56 -11.73 6.20
N SER A 98 -2.38 -12.11 5.76
CA SER A 98 -2.15 -12.58 4.39
C SER A 98 -2.74 -13.99 4.21
N THR A 99 -3.13 -14.31 2.97
CA THR A 99 -3.74 -15.58 2.59
C THR A 99 -3.14 -16.08 1.26
N ASP A 100 -3.52 -17.25 0.80
CA ASP A 100 -3.13 -17.76 -0.53
C ASP A 100 -3.61 -16.87 -1.69
N GLN A 101 -4.60 -16.00 -1.44
CA GLN A 101 -5.16 -15.11 -2.46
C GLN A 101 -4.73 -13.66 -2.30
N MET A 102 -4.15 -13.28 -1.16
CA MET A 102 -3.81 -11.90 -0.85
C MET A 102 -2.57 -11.84 0.04
N ASN A 103 -1.55 -11.12 -0.44
CA ASN A 103 -0.44 -10.68 0.40
C ASN A 103 -0.77 -9.31 0.99
N ILE A 104 -0.41 -9.09 2.25
CA ILE A 104 -0.42 -7.77 2.89
C ILE A 104 1.01 -7.50 3.36
N VAL A 105 1.61 -6.44 2.85
CA VAL A 105 2.96 -6.00 3.22
C VAL A 105 2.91 -4.56 3.70
N VAL A 106 3.59 -4.28 4.79
CA VAL A 106 3.61 -2.97 5.43
C VAL A 106 5.04 -2.48 5.55
N GLN A 107 5.30 -1.22 5.25
CA GLN A 107 6.46 -0.51 5.77
C GLN A 107 5.94 0.53 6.77
N ILE A 108 6.38 0.42 8.01
CA ILE A 108 6.02 1.34 9.10
C ILE A 108 7.31 1.86 9.74
N ASP A 109 7.37 3.17 9.94
CA ASP A 109 8.41 3.88 10.66
C ASP A 109 7.82 4.52 11.91
N ARG A 110 8.51 4.45 13.06
CA ARG A 110 7.96 4.88 14.34
C ARG A 110 8.85 5.91 15.02
N ALA A 111 8.19 6.86 15.72
CA ALA A 111 8.85 7.91 16.47
C ALA A 111 9.41 7.42 17.83
N GLU A 112 10.48 8.05 18.31
CA GLU A 112 11.00 7.79 19.64
C GLU A 112 10.08 8.39 20.72
N GLY A 113 9.57 7.56 21.63
CA GLY A 113 8.84 7.99 22.80
C GLY A 113 7.39 8.42 22.59
N ALA A 114 6.85 8.33 21.38
CA ALA A 114 5.47 8.71 21.08
C ALA A 114 4.48 7.63 21.56
N PHE A 115 4.71 6.38 21.24
CA PHE A 115 3.89 5.25 21.67
C PHE A 115 4.75 4.09 22.15
N SER A 116 4.64 3.74 23.42
CA SER A 116 5.44 2.67 24.06
C SER A 116 4.86 1.26 23.93
N GLY A 117 3.69 1.11 23.29
CA GLY A 117 3.10 -0.19 23.02
C GLY A 117 4.03 -1.04 22.15
N ASP A 118 4.10 -2.34 22.43
CA ASP A 118 4.92 -3.32 21.74
C ASP A 118 6.44 -3.02 21.77
N GLY A 119 6.91 -2.38 22.84
CA GLY A 119 8.24 -1.81 22.93
C GLY A 119 8.39 -0.55 22.08
N ASP A 120 9.21 0.35 22.49
CA ASP A 120 9.45 1.65 21.85
C ASP A 120 10.56 1.50 20.78
N TRP A 121 10.29 0.72 19.74
CA TRP A 121 11.23 0.60 18.61
C TRP A 121 11.01 1.76 17.61
N THR A 122 12.09 2.32 17.11
CA THR A 122 12.13 3.58 16.36
C THR A 122 12.68 3.43 14.94
N GLU A 123 12.85 2.22 14.48
CA GLU A 123 13.36 1.95 13.14
C GLU A 123 12.22 1.69 12.15
N ALA A 124 12.42 2.01 10.88
CA ALA A 124 11.51 1.56 9.85
C ALA A 124 11.59 0.04 9.65
N ARG A 125 10.46 -0.62 9.69
CA ARG A 125 10.32 -2.07 9.50
C ARG A 125 9.42 -2.40 8.34
N ARG A 126 9.80 -3.46 7.59
CA ARG A 126 8.92 -4.11 6.62
C ARG A 126 8.35 -5.37 7.23
N LEU A 127 7.04 -5.48 7.18
CA LEU A 127 6.28 -6.58 7.75
C LEU A 127 5.55 -7.35 6.65
N TYR A 128 5.54 -8.68 6.75
CA TYR A 128 4.56 -9.50 6.07
C TYR A 128 3.46 -9.84 7.07
N VAL A 129 2.26 -9.32 6.84
CA VAL A 129 1.18 -9.39 7.81
C VAL A 129 0.66 -10.81 7.90
N THR A 130 0.80 -11.41 9.07
CA THR A 130 0.31 -12.75 9.40
C THR A 130 -0.92 -12.63 10.30
N ARG A 131 -1.85 -13.57 10.15
CA ARG A 131 -3.07 -13.54 10.94
C ARG A 131 -2.79 -13.89 12.40
N ASP A 132 -3.30 -13.05 13.30
CA ASP A 132 -3.48 -13.37 14.73
C ASP A 132 -4.67 -12.58 15.33
N GLU A 133 -4.90 -12.73 16.64
CA GLU A 133 -6.00 -12.09 17.36
C GLU A 133 -5.49 -11.29 18.59
N ASP A 134 -4.18 -11.08 18.71
CA ASP A 134 -3.57 -10.32 19.80
C ASP A 134 -3.57 -8.82 19.45
N LEU A 135 -4.47 -8.06 20.07
CA LEU A 135 -4.57 -6.61 19.86
C LEU A 135 -3.54 -5.78 20.65
N ASN A 136 -2.60 -6.42 21.34
CA ASN A 136 -1.60 -5.72 22.16
C ASN A 136 -0.18 -5.80 21.59
N HIS A 137 0.07 -6.68 20.62
CA HIS A 137 1.38 -6.89 20.02
C HIS A 137 1.26 -7.06 18.51
N LEU A 138 2.22 -6.53 17.76
CA LEU A 138 2.41 -6.85 16.35
C LEU A 138 3.17 -8.17 16.24
N ASN A 139 2.49 -9.21 15.81
CA ASN A 139 3.05 -10.55 15.66
C ASN A 139 3.39 -10.90 14.20
N SER A 140 3.19 -9.95 13.30
CA SER A 140 3.57 -10.09 11.90
C SER A 140 5.06 -10.32 11.72
N GLN A 141 5.40 -11.06 10.68
CA GLN A 141 6.80 -11.36 10.37
C GLN A 141 7.55 -10.09 9.98
N ILE A 142 8.56 -9.70 10.78
CA ILE A 142 9.52 -8.69 10.36
C ILE A 142 10.39 -9.30 9.26
N VAL A 143 10.22 -8.84 8.03
CA VAL A 143 10.97 -9.33 6.88
C VAL A 143 12.19 -8.49 6.58
N GLN A 144 12.21 -7.24 7.07
CA GLN A 144 13.37 -6.35 6.96
C GLN A 144 13.30 -5.24 8.01
N SER A 145 14.46 -4.93 8.65
CA SER A 145 14.70 -3.72 9.40
C SER A 145 15.59 -2.80 8.58
N LEU A 146 15.23 -1.54 8.45
CA LEU A 146 15.89 -0.57 7.56
C LEU A 146 16.75 0.44 8.35
N GLY A 147 16.63 0.47 9.68
CA GLY A 147 17.08 1.59 10.47
C GLY A 147 16.18 2.80 10.26
N GLU A 148 16.66 3.97 10.60
CA GLU A 148 15.94 5.23 10.40
C GLU A 148 15.91 5.59 8.92
N VAL A 149 14.72 5.94 8.39
CA VAL A 149 14.55 6.33 7.00
C VAL A 149 13.67 7.58 6.90
N ASP A 150 13.89 8.41 5.88
CA ASP A 150 13.01 9.53 5.56
C ASP A 150 11.81 9.01 4.76
N MET A 151 10.66 8.82 5.44
CA MET A 151 9.40 8.38 4.82
C MET A 151 8.79 9.48 3.93
N GLY A 152 9.19 10.75 4.08
CA GLY A 152 8.81 11.84 3.18
C GLY A 152 9.60 11.84 1.85
N ASN A 153 10.67 11.05 1.75
CA ASN A 153 11.46 10.96 0.52
C ASN A 153 10.76 10.05 -0.51
N PRO A 154 10.43 10.56 -1.72
CA PRO A 154 9.78 9.76 -2.76
C PRO A 154 10.55 8.49 -3.13
N GLN A 155 11.88 8.49 -3.02
CA GLN A 155 12.68 7.31 -3.33
C GLN A 155 12.44 6.18 -2.33
N THR A 156 12.23 6.49 -1.04
CA THR A 156 11.88 5.51 -0.01
C THR A 156 10.58 4.78 -0.36
N LEU A 157 9.58 5.52 -0.85
CA LEU A 157 8.33 4.94 -1.33
C LEU A 157 8.54 4.06 -2.56
N VAL A 158 9.29 4.55 -3.57
CA VAL A 158 9.58 3.79 -4.80
C VAL A 158 10.31 2.48 -4.47
N ASP A 159 11.29 2.54 -3.57
CA ASP A 159 12.07 1.38 -3.15
C ASP A 159 11.17 0.35 -2.44
N PHE A 160 10.26 0.79 -1.58
CA PHE A 160 9.33 -0.11 -0.91
C PHE A 160 8.33 -0.75 -1.88
N VAL A 161 7.72 0.03 -2.76
CA VAL A 161 6.77 -0.50 -3.75
C VAL A 161 7.46 -1.49 -4.69
N THR A 162 8.65 -1.15 -5.18
CA THR A 162 9.45 -2.03 -6.05
C THR A 162 9.80 -3.33 -5.34
N TRP A 163 10.30 -3.24 -4.11
CA TRP A 163 10.60 -4.40 -3.28
C TRP A 163 9.36 -5.27 -3.04
N SER A 164 8.21 -4.65 -2.75
CA SER A 164 6.97 -5.36 -2.51
C SER A 164 6.52 -6.16 -3.73
N ILE A 165 6.56 -5.56 -4.93
CA ILE A 165 6.18 -6.23 -6.18
C ILE A 165 7.13 -7.38 -6.49
N GLN A 166 8.43 -7.21 -6.25
CA GLN A 166 9.44 -8.22 -6.53
C GLN A 166 9.37 -9.43 -5.57
N ASN A 167 9.05 -9.20 -4.29
CA ASN A 167 9.05 -10.26 -3.28
C ASN A 167 7.66 -10.90 -3.09
N TYR A 168 6.60 -10.15 -3.38
CA TYR A 168 5.21 -10.59 -3.24
C TYR A 168 4.42 -10.33 -4.53
N PRO A 169 4.79 -11.00 -5.63
CA PRO A 169 4.11 -10.83 -6.90
C PRO A 169 2.65 -11.30 -6.81
N ALA A 170 1.75 -10.55 -7.46
CA ALA A 170 0.34 -10.83 -7.54
C ALA A 170 -0.23 -10.38 -8.88
N LYS A 171 -1.49 -10.73 -9.17
CA LYS A 171 -2.19 -10.29 -10.38
C LYS A 171 -2.56 -8.81 -10.33
N LYS A 172 -2.74 -8.27 -9.11
CA LYS A 172 -3.16 -6.88 -8.88
C LYS A 172 -2.45 -6.34 -7.63
N TYR A 173 -2.27 -5.04 -7.61
CA TYR A 173 -1.64 -4.34 -6.51
C TYR A 173 -2.53 -3.20 -6.03
N ALA A 174 -2.55 -2.99 -4.71
CA ALA A 174 -3.16 -1.83 -4.08
C ALA A 174 -2.10 -1.15 -3.22
N LEU A 175 -1.90 0.15 -3.40
CA LEU A 175 -1.02 0.97 -2.58
C LEU A 175 -1.85 1.86 -1.66
N ILE A 176 -1.58 1.81 -0.37
CA ILE A 176 -2.18 2.64 0.67
C ILE A 176 -1.06 3.50 1.26
N LEU A 177 -1.25 4.81 1.24
CA LEU A 177 -0.37 5.77 1.90
C LEU A 177 -1.09 6.29 3.14
N SER A 178 -0.46 6.17 4.30
CA SER A 178 -0.98 6.63 5.58
C SER A 178 -0.02 7.66 6.18
N ASP A 179 -0.56 8.86 6.40
CA ASP A 179 0.08 10.04 6.98
C ASP A 179 -1.04 11.06 7.25
N HIS A 180 -0.75 12.24 7.85
CA HIS A 180 -1.72 13.31 8.11
C HIS A 180 -2.54 13.72 6.88
N GLY A 181 -1.95 13.61 5.69
CA GLY A 181 -2.52 14.13 4.47
C GLY A 181 -2.60 15.65 4.45
N GLY A 182 -2.45 16.27 3.28
CA GLY A 182 -2.54 17.73 3.11
C GLY A 182 -3.95 18.22 2.81
N GLY A 183 -4.91 17.31 2.67
CA GLY A 183 -6.23 17.64 2.13
C GLY A 183 -6.16 18.02 0.65
N TRP A 184 -7.31 18.42 0.11
CA TRP A 184 -7.41 18.96 -1.25
C TRP A 184 -7.39 20.49 -1.16
N THR A 185 -6.34 21.14 -1.66
CA THR A 185 -6.21 22.60 -1.77
C THR A 185 -6.36 23.05 -3.21
#